data_02951adc30a0d0263e041ffbde73b88b
#
_entry.id   02951adc30a0d0263e041ffbde73b88b
#
_cell.length_a   1.000
_cell.length_b   1.000
_cell.length_c   1.000
_cell.angle_alpha   90.00
_cell.angle_beta   90.00
_cell.angle_gamma   90.00
#
_symmetry.space_group_name_H-M   'P 1'
#
loop_
_entity.id
_entity.type
_entity.pdbx_description
1 polymer ?
#
loop_
_entity_poly.entity_id
_entity_poly.type
_entity_poly.pdbx_seq_one_letter_code
_entity_poly.pdbx_strand_id
1 'polypeptide(L)'
;IRERPHMLIKAFRSTLDEVKNSDLLLHVVDFSNEEYEENIRVTNSTLKEIGADNIPVIYVFNKCDEVNDIKLPYVDGNKVYISAKNNIGINELINVISNNIFKEYVTCKMEIPFKRGDIVSYLKGKYDFISTQYTNDGTLIEICLNKKDYGKYKNYIIEE
;
A
#
# COMPACT_ATOMS: atom_id res chain seq x y z
N ILE A 1 11.10 27.13 14.04
CA ILE A 1 11.47 25.69 13.92
C ILE A 1 11.98 25.40 12.51
N ARG A 2 12.64 26.38 11.84
CA ARG A 2 13.05 26.31 10.42
C ARG A 2 14.43 25.71 10.15
N GLU A 3 15.16 25.23 11.16
CA GLU A 3 16.58 24.80 10.99
C GLU A 3 16.88 23.32 11.27
N ARG A 4 15.88 22.40 11.27
CA ARG A 4 16.13 21.00 11.67
C ARG A 4 15.70 19.88 10.70
N PRO A 5 15.57 20.05 9.36
CA PRO A 5 15.27 18.91 8.51
C PRO A 5 16.37 17.86 8.55
N HIS A 6 17.63 18.25 8.47
CA HIS A 6 18.78 17.33 8.41
C HIS A 6 19.07 16.58 9.71
N MET A 7 18.84 17.19 10.89
CA MET A 7 18.99 16.48 12.16
C MET A 7 17.86 15.50 12.42
N LEU A 8 16.63 15.85 12.03
CA LEU A 8 15.48 14.95 12.12
C LEU A 8 15.67 13.73 11.21
N ILE A 9 16.11 13.92 9.97
CA ILE A 9 16.43 12.86 9.02
C ILE A 9 17.48 11.91 9.59
N LYS A 10 18.50 12.43 10.27
CA LYS A 10 19.56 11.60 10.89
C LYS A 10 19.05 10.78 12.07
N ALA A 11 18.15 11.33 12.89
CA ALA A 11 17.55 10.64 14.04
C ALA A 11 16.51 9.55 13.61
N PHE A 12 15.84 9.76 12.48
CA PHE A 12 14.82 8.85 11.94
C PHE A 12 15.34 7.96 10.81
N ARG A 13 16.65 7.87 10.59
CA ARG A 13 17.23 7.15 9.45
C ARG A 13 16.81 5.67 9.38
N SER A 14 16.70 4.99 10.53
CA SER A 14 16.19 3.62 10.59
C SER A 14 14.71 3.51 10.21
N THR A 15 13.89 4.48 10.63
CA THR A 15 12.46 4.56 10.26
C THR A 15 12.30 4.89 8.77
N LEU A 16 13.19 5.72 8.20
CA LEU A 16 13.19 6.07 6.78
C LEU A 16 13.61 4.89 5.89
N ASP A 17 14.40 3.94 6.40
CA ASP A 17 14.72 2.72 5.66
C ASP A 17 13.51 1.80 5.52
N GLU A 18 12.57 1.79 6.46
CA GLU A 18 11.29 1.09 6.35
C GLU A 18 10.39 1.71 5.26
N VAL A 19 10.42 3.03 5.10
CA VAL A 19 9.69 3.74 4.05
C VAL A 19 10.06 3.23 2.67
N LYS A 20 11.35 2.98 2.39
CA LYS A 20 11.83 2.48 1.10
C LYS A 20 11.34 1.08 0.74
N ASN A 21 10.98 0.30 1.74
CA ASN A 21 10.54 -1.08 1.58
C ASN A 21 9.00 -1.22 1.61
N SER A 22 8.28 -0.09 1.72
CA SER A 22 6.82 -0.11 1.72
C SER A 22 6.25 -0.17 0.30
N ASP A 23 5.07 -0.79 0.17
CA ASP A 23 4.33 -0.89 -1.10
C ASP A 23 3.45 0.34 -1.34
N LEU A 24 3.12 1.08 -0.28
CA LEU A 24 2.25 2.25 -0.30
C LEU A 24 2.58 3.17 0.87
N LEU A 25 2.54 4.48 0.65
CA LEU A 25 2.70 5.50 1.68
C LEU A 25 1.36 6.21 1.95
N LEU A 26 1.06 6.42 3.22
CA LEU A 26 0.00 7.34 3.64
C LEU A 26 0.65 8.63 4.14
N HIS A 27 0.51 9.71 3.38
CA HIS A 27 0.95 11.04 3.79
C HIS A 27 -0.19 11.75 4.51
N VAL A 28 -0.19 11.68 5.83
CA VAL A 28 -1.21 12.35 6.66
C VAL A 28 -0.88 13.81 6.82
N VAL A 29 -1.81 14.66 6.38
CA VAL A 29 -1.68 16.13 6.34
C VAL A 29 -2.66 16.74 7.32
N ASP A 30 -2.20 17.65 8.16
CA ASP A 30 -3.05 18.52 8.96
C ASP A 30 -3.66 19.60 8.07
N PHE A 31 -4.92 19.41 7.64
CA PHE A 31 -5.58 20.29 6.69
C PHE A 31 -6.03 21.61 7.32
N SER A 32 -6.08 21.69 8.65
CA SER A 32 -6.37 22.94 9.37
C SER A 32 -5.17 23.89 9.45
N ASN A 33 -3.97 23.42 9.10
CA ASN A 33 -2.76 24.22 9.10
C ASN A 33 -2.64 25.02 7.79
N GLU A 34 -2.56 26.33 7.86
CA GLU A 34 -2.42 27.21 6.68
C GLU A 34 -1.17 26.91 5.82
N GLU A 35 -0.13 26.33 6.41
CA GLU A 35 1.12 25.95 5.71
C GLU A 35 1.09 24.48 5.19
N TYR A 36 -0.06 23.82 5.10
CA TYR A 36 -0.14 22.39 4.76
C TYR A 36 0.48 22.08 3.40
N GLU A 37 0.36 22.97 2.41
CA GLU A 37 0.96 22.76 1.08
C GLU A 37 2.48 22.78 1.13
N GLU A 38 3.07 23.67 1.90
CA GLU A 38 4.52 23.71 2.08
C GLU A 38 5.01 22.48 2.83
N ASN A 39 4.29 22.02 3.83
CA ASN A 39 4.61 20.77 4.53
C ASN A 39 4.59 19.56 3.58
N ILE A 40 3.65 19.50 2.63
CA ILE A 40 3.60 18.48 1.58
C ILE A 40 4.85 18.55 0.71
N ARG A 41 5.26 19.75 0.27
CA ARG A 41 6.46 19.95 -0.58
C ARG A 41 7.72 19.47 0.14
N VAL A 42 7.89 19.85 1.40
CA VAL A 42 9.04 19.44 2.23
C VAL A 42 9.08 17.93 2.39
N THR A 43 7.94 17.29 2.66
CA THR A 43 7.87 15.83 2.79
C THR A 43 8.20 15.13 1.48
N ASN A 44 7.67 15.61 0.35
CA ASN A 44 7.97 15.04 -0.96
C ASN A 44 9.44 15.21 -1.35
N SER A 45 10.08 16.33 -1.00
CA SER A 45 11.52 16.54 -1.18
C SER A 45 12.32 15.52 -0.36
N THR A 46 11.93 15.28 0.88
CA THR A 46 12.56 14.29 1.76
C THR A 46 12.41 12.87 1.22
N LEU A 47 11.23 12.49 0.72
CA LEU A 47 11.01 11.19 0.08
C LEU A 47 11.92 10.99 -1.13
N LYS A 48 12.12 12.03 -1.93
CA LYS A 48 13.03 12.01 -3.07
C LYS A 48 14.49 11.87 -2.63
N GLU A 49 14.93 12.61 -1.61
CA GLU A 49 16.30 12.53 -1.07
C GLU A 49 16.64 11.12 -0.57
N ILE A 50 15.67 10.41 0.01
CA ILE A 50 15.88 9.04 0.47
C ILE A 50 15.63 7.98 -0.62
N GLY A 51 15.25 8.36 -1.85
CA GLY A 51 14.98 7.45 -2.96
C GLY A 51 13.67 6.66 -2.83
N ALA A 52 12.66 7.24 -2.19
CA ALA A 52 11.32 6.68 -2.01
C ALA A 52 10.24 7.35 -2.87
N ASP A 53 10.63 8.17 -3.83
CA ASP A 53 9.74 8.92 -4.73
C ASP A 53 8.99 8.07 -5.77
N ASN A 54 9.40 6.81 -5.94
CA ASN A 54 8.71 5.84 -6.79
C ASN A 54 7.58 5.08 -6.09
N ILE A 55 7.44 5.24 -4.76
CA ILE A 55 6.41 4.53 -3.99
C ILE A 55 5.10 5.29 -4.14
N PRO A 56 3.98 4.59 -4.41
CA PRO A 56 2.67 5.23 -4.48
C PRO A 56 2.32 5.94 -3.16
N VAL A 57 1.74 7.14 -3.24
CA VAL A 57 1.35 7.94 -2.08
C VAL A 57 -0.14 8.22 -2.10
N ILE A 58 -0.83 7.98 -0.99
CA ILE A 58 -2.17 8.49 -0.72
C ILE A 58 -2.04 9.66 0.24
N TYR A 59 -2.57 10.82 -0.14
CA TYR A 59 -2.63 12.01 0.72
C TYR A 59 -3.89 11.97 1.56
N VAL A 60 -3.74 11.92 2.89
CA VAL A 60 -4.84 11.89 3.85
C VAL A 60 -4.94 13.24 4.52
N PHE A 61 -5.82 14.10 4.02
CA PHE A 61 -6.09 15.41 4.60
C PHE A 61 -7.00 15.23 5.82
N ASN A 62 -6.43 15.29 7.01
CA ASN A 62 -7.12 15.09 8.28
C ASN A 62 -7.47 16.45 8.93
N LYS A 63 -8.33 16.44 9.94
CA LYS A 63 -8.88 17.58 10.66
C LYS A 63 -9.77 18.49 9.78
N CYS A 64 -10.40 17.93 8.78
CA CYS A 64 -11.32 18.68 7.93
C CYS A 64 -12.57 19.18 8.68
N ASP A 65 -12.83 18.70 9.90
CA ASP A 65 -13.84 19.25 10.81
C ASP A 65 -13.50 20.63 11.37
N GLU A 66 -12.25 21.04 11.27
CA GLU A 66 -11.76 22.37 11.70
C GLU A 66 -11.76 23.39 10.55
N VAL A 67 -12.09 22.96 9.32
CA VAL A 67 -12.08 23.79 8.10
C VAL A 67 -13.51 23.97 7.59
N ASN A 68 -13.88 25.23 7.29
CA ASN A 68 -15.16 25.55 6.70
C ASN A 68 -15.20 25.18 5.21
N ASP A 69 -16.41 24.98 4.67
CA ASP A 69 -16.70 24.81 3.23
C ASP A 69 -16.22 23.51 2.59
N ILE A 70 -15.85 22.48 3.38
CA ILE A 70 -15.58 21.14 2.86
C ILE A 70 -16.71 20.16 3.23
N LYS A 71 -17.30 19.52 2.23
CA LYS A 71 -18.29 18.47 2.45
C LYS A 71 -17.59 17.13 2.62
N LEU A 72 -17.68 16.56 3.81
CA LEU A 72 -17.09 15.27 4.13
C LEU A 72 -18.12 14.11 4.03
N PRO A 73 -17.68 12.89 3.72
CA PRO A 73 -16.33 12.53 3.22
C PRO A 73 -16.10 12.99 1.77
N TYR A 74 -14.86 13.27 1.41
CA TYR A 74 -14.51 13.65 0.04
C TYR A 74 -13.25 12.90 -0.43
N VAL A 75 -13.29 12.40 -1.66
CA VAL A 75 -12.18 11.66 -2.30
C VAL A 75 -11.95 12.22 -3.70
N ASP A 76 -10.69 12.53 -4.01
CA ASP A 76 -10.23 12.96 -5.33
C ASP A 76 -8.97 12.16 -5.69
N GLY A 77 -9.16 11.08 -6.46
CA GLY A 77 -8.08 10.16 -6.85
C GLY A 77 -7.36 9.55 -5.64
N ASN A 78 -6.13 9.96 -5.40
CA ASN A 78 -5.32 9.53 -4.25
C ASN A 78 -5.36 10.50 -3.05
N LYS A 79 -6.29 11.46 -3.06
CA LYS A 79 -6.51 12.42 -1.97
C LYS A 79 -7.79 12.07 -1.25
N VAL A 80 -7.70 11.87 0.07
CA VAL A 80 -8.85 11.53 0.91
C VAL A 80 -8.95 12.56 2.04
N TYR A 81 -10.11 13.21 2.15
CA TYR A 81 -10.38 14.23 3.15
C TYR A 81 -11.23 13.63 4.26
N ILE A 82 -10.72 13.68 5.47
CA ILE A 82 -11.31 12.98 6.63
C ILE A 82 -11.37 13.87 7.88
N SER A 83 -12.18 13.44 8.82
CA SER A 83 -12.03 13.80 10.23
C SER A 83 -11.84 12.52 11.04
N ALA A 84 -10.62 12.21 11.43
CA ALA A 84 -10.33 11.06 12.26
C ALA A 84 -11.00 11.19 13.64
N LYS A 85 -11.06 12.41 14.19
CA LYS A 85 -11.73 12.72 15.45
C LYS A 85 -13.20 12.35 15.45
N ASN A 86 -13.90 12.62 14.33
CA ASN A 86 -15.33 12.38 14.17
C ASN A 86 -15.64 11.06 13.46
N ASN A 87 -14.61 10.26 13.15
CA ASN A 87 -14.71 9.01 12.38
C ASN A 87 -15.40 9.15 11.02
N ILE A 88 -15.15 10.28 10.32
CA ILE A 88 -15.72 10.58 9.00
C ILE A 88 -14.66 10.34 7.93
N GLY A 89 -15.01 9.61 6.85
CA GLY A 89 -14.14 9.34 5.71
C GLY A 89 -13.17 8.17 5.91
N ILE A 90 -13.24 7.45 7.02
CA ILE A 90 -12.35 6.32 7.30
C ILE A 90 -12.63 5.14 6.37
N ASN A 91 -13.91 4.84 6.07
CA ASN A 91 -14.26 3.77 5.12
C ASN A 91 -13.78 4.09 3.70
N GLU A 92 -13.90 5.35 3.29
CA GLU A 92 -13.41 5.84 2.00
C GLU A 92 -11.88 5.71 1.91
N LEU A 93 -11.18 6.06 2.99
CA LEU A 93 -9.73 5.88 3.08
C LEU A 93 -9.34 4.40 2.94
N ILE A 94 -10.00 3.50 3.66
CA ILE A 94 -9.78 2.05 3.56
C ILE A 94 -10.03 1.56 2.13
N ASN A 95 -11.08 2.02 1.46
CA ASN A 95 -11.37 1.66 0.08
C ASN A 95 -10.28 2.14 -0.88
N VAL A 96 -9.78 3.38 -0.72
CA VAL A 96 -8.68 3.90 -1.54
C VAL A 96 -7.39 3.13 -1.32
N ILE A 97 -7.06 2.78 -0.07
CA ILE A 97 -5.91 1.93 0.27
C ILE A 97 -6.05 0.57 -0.39
N SER A 98 -7.19 -0.10 -0.20
CA SER A 98 -7.46 -1.43 -0.75
C SER A 98 -7.32 -1.43 -2.28
N ASN A 99 -7.92 -0.47 -2.96
CA ASN A 99 -7.83 -0.34 -4.41
C ASN A 99 -6.40 -0.12 -4.90
N ASN A 100 -5.55 0.58 -4.14
CA ASN A 100 -4.14 0.77 -4.51
C ASN A 100 -3.30 -0.48 -4.27
N ILE A 101 -3.50 -1.18 -3.15
CA ILE A 101 -2.76 -2.39 -2.82
C ILE A 101 -3.18 -3.54 -3.73
N PHE A 102 -4.49 -3.81 -3.84
CA PHE A 102 -5.00 -4.97 -4.59
C PHE A 102 -4.97 -4.79 -6.10
N LYS A 103 -4.78 -3.58 -6.63
CA LYS A 103 -4.56 -3.34 -8.06
C LYS A 103 -3.40 -4.15 -8.64
N GLU A 104 -2.42 -4.47 -7.83
CA GLU A 104 -1.23 -5.25 -8.20
C GLU A 104 -1.34 -6.74 -7.82
N TYR A 105 -2.49 -7.18 -7.33
CA TYR A 105 -2.74 -8.57 -6.93
C TYR A 105 -3.81 -9.21 -7.81
N VAL A 106 -3.69 -10.51 -8.01
CA VAL A 106 -4.62 -11.35 -8.79
C VAL A 106 -4.93 -12.60 -7.97
N THR A 107 -6.20 -12.93 -7.85
CA THR A 107 -6.62 -14.22 -7.29
C THR A 107 -6.74 -15.22 -8.43
N CYS A 108 -6.11 -16.38 -8.27
CA CYS A 108 -6.16 -17.43 -9.28
C CYS A 108 -6.08 -18.82 -8.66
N LYS A 109 -6.45 -19.83 -9.44
CA LYS A 109 -6.21 -21.24 -9.11
C LYS A 109 -5.04 -21.76 -9.93
N MET A 110 -4.13 -22.46 -9.25
CA MET A 110 -2.92 -23.00 -9.83
C MET A 110 -2.83 -24.50 -9.52
N GLU A 111 -2.48 -25.29 -10.52
CA GLU A 111 -2.13 -26.70 -10.32
C GLU A 111 -0.62 -26.90 -10.52
N ILE A 112 0.05 -27.21 -9.43
CA ILE A 112 1.51 -27.33 -9.37
C ILE A 112 1.87 -28.80 -9.26
N PRO A 113 2.55 -29.39 -10.28
CA PRO A 113 2.96 -30.79 -10.24
C PRO A 113 3.79 -31.13 -9.01
N PHE A 114 3.65 -32.34 -8.46
CA PHE A 114 4.39 -32.77 -7.27
C PHE A 114 5.91 -32.63 -7.38
N LYS A 115 6.46 -32.80 -8.59
CA LYS A 115 7.88 -32.59 -8.88
C LYS A 115 8.36 -31.15 -8.70
N ARG A 116 7.42 -30.19 -8.59
CA ARG A 116 7.70 -28.76 -8.39
C ARG A 116 7.26 -28.28 -7.00
N GLY A 117 7.48 -29.10 -5.98
CA GLY A 117 7.24 -28.72 -4.57
C GLY A 117 8.03 -27.48 -4.10
N ASP A 118 9.12 -27.16 -4.81
CA ASP A 118 9.88 -25.91 -4.64
C ASP A 118 8.99 -24.66 -4.81
N ILE A 119 8.10 -24.68 -5.82
CA ILE A 119 7.18 -23.57 -6.10
C ILE A 119 6.13 -23.47 -4.98
N VAL A 120 5.54 -24.59 -4.57
CA VAL A 120 4.55 -24.60 -3.49
C VAL A 120 5.16 -24.05 -2.19
N SER A 121 6.39 -24.47 -1.86
CA SER A 121 7.11 -23.99 -0.67
C SER A 121 7.41 -22.49 -0.74
N TYR A 122 7.85 -22.00 -1.90
CA TYR A 122 8.11 -20.56 -2.11
C TYR A 122 6.82 -19.73 -1.94
N LEU A 123 5.74 -20.15 -2.61
CA LEU A 123 4.47 -19.45 -2.54
C LEU A 123 3.89 -19.46 -1.13
N LYS A 124 3.94 -20.59 -0.43
CA LYS A 124 3.47 -20.71 0.96
C LYS A 124 4.28 -19.88 1.96
N GLY A 125 5.56 -19.67 1.67
CA GLY A 125 6.41 -18.78 2.49
C GLY A 125 6.14 -17.29 2.29
N LYS A 126 5.41 -16.92 1.22
CA LYS A 126 5.19 -15.53 0.84
C LYS A 126 3.72 -15.10 0.87
N TYR A 127 2.80 -16.04 0.70
CA TYR A 127 1.37 -15.80 0.58
C TYR A 127 0.56 -16.81 1.39
N ASP A 128 -0.59 -16.39 1.89
CA ASP A 128 -1.58 -17.30 2.46
C ASP A 128 -2.39 -17.96 1.34
N PHE A 129 -2.56 -19.28 1.42
CA PHE A 129 -3.40 -20.01 0.49
C PHE A 129 -4.86 -19.92 0.94
N ILE A 130 -5.74 -19.52 0.03
CA ILE A 130 -7.19 -19.47 0.26
C ILE A 130 -7.72 -20.90 0.41
N SER A 131 -7.27 -21.78 -0.49
CA SER A 131 -7.58 -23.20 -0.42
C SER A 131 -6.42 -24.06 -0.92
N THR A 132 -6.37 -25.33 -0.51
CA THR A 132 -5.38 -26.32 -0.97
C THR A 132 -6.05 -27.67 -1.12
N GLN A 133 -5.88 -28.32 -2.27
CA GLN A 133 -6.34 -29.66 -2.56
C GLN A 133 -5.23 -30.46 -3.24
N TYR A 134 -5.23 -31.77 -3.10
CA TYR A 134 -4.31 -32.65 -3.79
C TYR A 134 -5.07 -33.38 -4.90
N THR A 135 -4.55 -33.31 -6.11
CA THR A 135 -5.07 -34.00 -7.29
C THR A 135 -4.19 -35.22 -7.61
N ASN A 136 -4.50 -35.96 -8.68
CA ASN A 136 -3.63 -37.04 -9.14
C ASN A 136 -2.31 -36.52 -9.72
N ASP A 137 -2.30 -35.29 -10.23
CA ASP A 137 -1.19 -34.69 -10.99
C ASP A 137 -0.35 -33.70 -10.18
N GLY A 138 -0.91 -33.14 -9.09
CA GLY A 138 -0.22 -32.14 -8.31
C GLY A 138 -0.98 -31.58 -7.11
N THR A 139 -0.56 -30.41 -6.69
CA THR A 139 -1.21 -29.62 -5.64
C THR A 139 -1.98 -28.49 -6.31
N LEU A 140 -3.31 -28.50 -6.15
CA LEU A 140 -4.21 -27.45 -6.56
C LEU A 140 -4.31 -26.43 -5.41
N ILE A 141 -3.96 -25.19 -5.68
CA ILE A 141 -4.02 -24.10 -4.71
C ILE A 141 -4.85 -22.94 -5.28
N GLU A 142 -5.62 -22.30 -4.40
CA GLU A 142 -6.25 -21.02 -4.66
C GLU A 142 -5.50 -19.96 -3.85
N ILE A 143 -5.05 -18.89 -4.52
CA ILE A 143 -4.09 -17.94 -3.96
C ILE A 143 -4.31 -16.55 -4.55
N CYS A 144 -4.14 -15.51 -3.70
CA CYS A 144 -4.04 -14.12 -4.12
C CYS A 144 -2.55 -13.73 -4.11
N LEU A 145 -1.99 -13.46 -5.29
CA LEU A 145 -0.57 -13.14 -5.43
C LEU A 145 -0.35 -11.91 -6.29
N ASN A 146 0.82 -11.28 -6.16
CA ASN A 146 1.14 -10.10 -6.96
C ASN A 146 1.32 -10.45 -8.44
N LYS A 147 1.10 -9.48 -9.32
CA LYS A 147 1.20 -9.63 -10.79
C LYS A 147 2.57 -10.14 -11.26
N LYS A 148 3.64 -9.84 -10.54
CA LYS A 148 4.98 -10.32 -10.86
C LYS A 148 5.09 -11.83 -10.70
N ASP A 149 4.63 -12.36 -9.57
CA ASP A 149 4.64 -13.81 -9.33
C ASP A 149 3.56 -14.50 -10.17
N TYR A 150 2.40 -13.86 -10.40
CA TYR A 150 1.39 -14.32 -11.34
C TYR A 150 2.02 -14.55 -12.73
N GLY A 151 2.72 -13.57 -13.29
CA GLY A 151 3.40 -13.70 -14.57
C GLY A 151 4.49 -14.79 -14.58
N LYS A 152 5.25 -14.91 -13.48
CA LYS A 152 6.31 -15.91 -13.34
C LYS A 152 5.78 -17.35 -13.36
N TYR A 153 4.61 -17.57 -12.78
CA TYR A 153 4.01 -18.92 -12.64
C TYR A 153 2.78 -19.13 -13.52
N LYS A 154 2.58 -18.28 -14.53
CA LYS A 154 1.42 -18.32 -15.45
C LYS A 154 1.13 -19.70 -16.02
N ASN A 155 2.15 -20.52 -16.29
CA ASN A 155 2.02 -21.86 -16.86
C ASN A 155 1.33 -22.89 -15.94
N TYR A 156 1.16 -22.57 -14.68
CA TYR A 156 0.49 -23.42 -13.69
C TYR A 156 -0.92 -22.92 -13.34
N ILE A 157 -1.34 -21.79 -13.92
CA ILE A 157 -2.66 -21.19 -13.66
C ILE A 157 -3.69 -21.91 -14.52
N ILE A 158 -4.78 -22.34 -13.88
CA ILE A 158 -5.89 -23.05 -14.53
C ILE A 158 -7.20 -22.26 -14.53
N GLU A 159 -7.33 -21.29 -13.60
CA GLU A 159 -8.52 -20.44 -13.47
C GLU A 159 -8.13 -19.09 -12.85
N GLU A 160 -8.75 -17.99 -13.32
CA GLU A 160 -8.61 -16.60 -12.83
C GLU A 160 -9.86 -16.14 -12.08
#